data_09dfffdce26220964111adf269ce73fd
#
_entry.id   09dfffdce26220964111adf269ce73fd
#
_cell.length_a   1.000
_cell.length_b   1.000
_cell.length_c   1.000
_cell.angle_alpha   90.00
_cell.angle_beta   90.00
_cell.angle_gamma   90.00
#
_symmetry.space_group_name_H-M   'P 1'
#
loop_
_entity.id
_entity.type
_entity.pdbx_description
1 polymer ?
#
loop_
_entity_poly.entity_id
_entity_poly.type
_entity_poly.pdbx_seq_one_letter_code
_entity_poly.pdbx_strand_id
1 'polypeptide(L)'
;MSDAPDEFTRLEQIRAAAGGDAMFDALAESLARRHRWHALFDARLMQARVALGLSPAGQLGDLPAAIRDDLDARSLAACREAGWPLLDEGHVAAAWMYLRAAVPAGEVATRLASLAAAAPTTGDDEQAARLCDDILSVALWEGVDPALGISLLLRTQGTCNAVTAYEQAVSRLPAVRQQPAAAVLVAHLHHEVARGLAGEMAAGCEPGDTPIVNRLAAADAAGAGPGLHCDVSHLQSVLRIARVCSDEPTLSRAWELACYACRLPAEIVYPGEPPFEDVGRTSRLFFGAQLGHDVADAVTHFRRAAAIADAGDSLPSDVLVLLLWRLGRPAEALAAALAQPREGGMPGIMHTTGMLPSLVELAAAAGDWKSLHRACRDRGDEITFAAALAAEHHQKVGNQCRQPPAQELHPRDA
;
A
#
# COMPACT_ATOMS: atom_id res chain seq x y z
N MET A 1 29.49 41.00 34.29
CA MET A 1 28.28 40.46 33.63
C MET A 1 28.20 41.20 32.31
N SER A 2 28.56 40.58 31.20
CA SER A 2 28.50 41.21 29.87
C SER A 2 27.02 41.27 29.46
N ASP A 3 26.49 42.47 29.36
CA ASP A 3 25.17 42.76 28.79
C ASP A 3 25.21 42.37 27.32
N ALA A 4 24.89 41.12 26.98
CA ALA A 4 24.62 40.78 25.61
C ALA A 4 23.36 41.57 25.18
N PRO A 5 23.39 42.27 24.01
CA PRO A 5 22.22 43.02 23.55
C PRO A 5 21.03 42.06 23.48
N ASP A 6 19.84 42.59 23.85
CA ASP A 6 18.62 41.80 23.69
C ASP A 6 18.42 41.44 22.20
N GLU A 7 17.61 40.42 21.94
CA GLU A 7 17.42 39.91 20.59
C GLU A 7 16.90 40.99 19.62
N PHE A 8 16.08 41.91 20.09
CA PHE A 8 15.52 42.99 19.27
C PHE A 8 16.61 43.97 18.83
N THR A 9 17.44 44.44 19.77
CA THR A 9 18.60 45.30 19.49
C THR A 9 19.59 44.62 18.52
N ARG A 10 19.82 43.32 18.70
CA ARG A 10 20.67 42.52 17.81
C ARG A 10 20.14 42.51 16.39
N LEU A 11 18.82 42.25 16.19
CA LEU A 11 18.20 42.22 14.86
C LEU A 11 18.23 43.60 14.18
N GLU A 12 18.02 44.70 14.93
CA GLU A 12 18.15 46.07 14.42
C GLU A 12 19.57 46.37 13.93
N GLN A 13 20.59 45.98 14.70
CA GLN A 13 21.99 46.15 14.34
C GLN A 13 22.34 45.35 13.07
N ILE A 14 21.94 44.10 12.98
CA ILE A 14 22.19 43.26 11.79
C ILE A 14 21.50 43.87 10.58
N ARG A 15 20.25 44.29 10.70
CA ARG A 15 19.52 44.92 9.61
C ARG A 15 20.23 46.17 9.10
N ALA A 16 20.73 47.02 10.01
CA ALA A 16 21.43 48.22 9.65
C ALA A 16 22.79 47.96 8.98
N ALA A 17 23.50 46.91 9.40
CA ALA A 17 24.84 46.60 8.91
C ALA A 17 24.84 45.74 7.64
N ALA A 18 23.90 44.76 7.51
CA ALA A 18 23.94 43.71 6.49
C ALA A 18 22.62 43.55 5.74
N GLY A 19 21.59 44.31 6.07
CA GLY A 19 20.30 44.29 5.36
C GLY A 19 19.27 43.27 5.91
N GLY A 20 18.10 43.23 5.24
CA GLY A 20 16.95 42.45 5.69
C GLY A 20 17.16 40.96 5.65
N ASP A 21 17.82 40.43 4.62
CA ASP A 21 18.07 38.97 4.48
C ASP A 21 18.93 38.44 5.62
N ALA A 22 20.06 39.14 5.94
CA ALA A 22 20.92 38.75 7.04
C ALA A 22 20.20 38.83 8.41
N MET A 23 19.29 39.78 8.58
CA MET A 23 18.44 39.88 9.76
C MET A 23 17.53 38.66 9.91
N PHE A 24 16.86 38.21 8.82
CA PHE A 24 16.00 37.02 8.84
C PHE A 24 16.82 35.74 9.08
N ASP A 25 18.02 35.62 8.52
CA ASP A 25 18.91 34.51 8.78
C ASP A 25 19.30 34.43 10.26
N ALA A 26 19.70 35.54 10.85
CA ALA A 26 20.02 35.61 12.27
C ALA A 26 18.81 35.29 13.18
N LEU A 27 17.62 35.73 12.78
CA LEU A 27 16.37 35.37 13.47
C LEU A 27 16.10 33.88 13.36
N ALA A 28 16.19 33.28 12.17
CA ALA A 28 15.97 31.86 11.94
C ALA A 28 16.94 31.00 12.76
N GLU A 29 18.24 31.34 12.77
CA GLU A 29 19.23 30.66 13.62
C GLU A 29 18.88 30.73 15.12
N SER A 30 18.42 31.92 15.58
CA SER A 30 18.01 32.11 16.96
C SER A 30 16.76 31.27 17.32
N LEU A 31 15.80 31.18 16.40
CA LEU A 31 14.58 30.38 16.57
C LEU A 31 14.89 28.90 16.57
N ALA A 32 15.77 28.43 15.66
CA ALA A 32 16.23 27.04 15.61
C ALA A 32 16.92 26.60 16.91
N ARG A 33 17.85 27.41 17.44
CA ARG A 33 18.52 27.15 18.74
C ARG A 33 17.55 27.02 19.91
N ARG A 34 16.38 27.68 19.81
CA ARG A 34 15.33 27.68 20.85
C ARG A 34 14.23 26.66 20.54
N HIS A 35 14.40 25.81 19.51
CA HIS A 35 13.43 24.79 19.07
C HIS A 35 12.05 25.39 18.73
N ARG A 36 12.02 26.65 18.23
CA ARG A 36 10.79 27.36 17.87
C ARG A 36 10.48 27.17 16.38
N TRP A 37 10.24 25.94 15.97
CA TRP A 37 10.16 25.53 14.56
C TRP A 37 9.01 26.19 13.79
N HIS A 38 7.84 26.38 14.41
CA HIS A 38 6.72 27.11 13.79
C HIS A 38 7.09 28.57 13.50
N ALA A 39 7.73 29.25 14.47
CA ALA A 39 8.16 30.63 14.27
C ALA A 39 9.31 30.74 13.25
N LEU A 40 10.16 29.71 13.15
CA LEU A 40 11.20 29.63 12.11
C LEU A 40 10.55 29.56 10.72
N PHE A 41 9.55 28.71 10.53
CA PHE A 41 8.79 28.66 9.28
C PHE A 41 8.21 30.01 8.90
N ASP A 42 7.57 30.71 9.85
CA ASP A 42 7.01 32.04 9.62
C ASP A 42 8.10 33.07 9.23
N ALA A 43 9.24 33.05 9.91
CA ALA A 43 10.36 33.93 9.59
C ALA A 43 10.91 33.66 8.17
N ARG A 44 11.07 32.41 7.77
CA ARG A 44 11.50 32.01 6.42
C ARG A 44 10.48 32.42 5.36
N LEU A 45 9.18 32.28 5.64
CA LEU A 45 8.14 32.71 4.72
C LEU A 45 8.14 34.25 4.54
N MET A 46 8.33 35.02 5.63
CA MET A 46 8.50 36.48 5.56
C MET A 46 9.74 36.86 4.76
N GLN A 47 10.87 36.21 4.99
CA GLN A 47 12.10 36.38 4.22
C GLN A 47 11.89 36.14 2.73
N ALA A 48 11.22 35.02 2.37
CA ALA A 48 10.91 34.69 0.99
C ALA A 48 10.08 35.78 0.29
N ARG A 49 9.06 36.29 0.97
CA ARG A 49 8.23 37.38 0.46
C ARG A 49 9.04 38.66 0.21
N VAL A 50 9.84 39.07 1.19
CA VAL A 50 10.68 40.28 1.09
C VAL A 50 11.70 40.18 -0.04
N ALA A 51 12.32 39.00 -0.20
CA ALA A 51 13.27 38.74 -1.29
C ALA A 51 12.63 38.87 -2.68
N LEU A 52 11.31 38.63 -2.78
CA LEU A 52 10.52 38.76 -4.02
C LEU A 52 9.89 40.17 -4.18
N GLY A 53 10.23 41.12 -3.31
CA GLY A 53 9.65 42.47 -3.33
C GLY A 53 8.20 42.53 -2.85
N LEU A 54 7.74 41.51 -2.14
CA LEU A 54 6.39 41.45 -1.60
C LEU A 54 6.34 41.96 -0.14
N SER A 55 5.13 42.29 0.34
CA SER A 55 4.94 42.58 1.76
C SER A 55 5.24 41.34 2.61
N PRO A 56 5.99 41.46 3.71
CA PRO A 56 6.28 40.33 4.60
C PRO A 56 5.02 39.72 5.24
N ALA A 57 3.95 40.51 5.36
CA ALA A 57 2.69 40.09 5.98
C ALA A 57 1.49 40.57 5.16
N GLY A 58 0.31 40.00 5.47
CA GLY A 58 -0.94 40.33 4.80
C GLY A 58 -1.27 39.41 3.63
N GLN A 59 -2.44 39.66 3.02
CA GLN A 59 -2.91 38.89 1.87
C GLN A 59 -2.11 39.27 0.60
N LEU A 60 -1.78 38.26 -0.18
CA LEU A 60 -1.19 38.44 -1.50
C LEU A 60 -2.32 38.48 -2.52
N GLY A 61 -2.29 39.48 -3.42
CA GLY A 61 -3.15 39.50 -4.59
C GLY A 61 -2.69 38.47 -5.66
N ASP A 62 -3.21 38.62 -6.89
CA ASP A 62 -2.75 37.81 -8.01
C ASP A 62 -1.27 38.11 -8.31
N LEU A 63 -0.45 37.07 -8.25
CA LEU A 63 0.98 37.14 -8.52
C LEU A 63 1.29 36.64 -9.94
N PRO A 64 2.28 37.24 -10.63
CA PRO A 64 2.84 36.65 -11.84
C PRO A 64 3.32 35.21 -11.58
N ALA A 65 3.17 34.31 -12.56
CA ALA A 65 3.51 32.91 -12.42
C ALA A 65 4.94 32.69 -11.88
N ALA A 66 5.93 33.38 -12.44
CA ALA A 66 7.33 33.26 -12.02
C ALA A 66 7.56 33.61 -10.53
N ILE A 67 6.87 34.65 -10.01
CA ILE A 67 6.97 35.04 -8.59
C ILE A 67 6.27 33.99 -7.72
N ARG A 68 5.13 33.46 -8.17
CA ARG A 68 4.40 32.41 -7.46
C ARG A 68 5.25 31.15 -7.34
N ASP A 69 5.84 30.69 -8.46
CA ASP A 69 6.65 29.46 -8.51
C ASP A 69 7.89 29.59 -7.60
N ASP A 70 8.57 30.77 -7.55
CA ASP A 70 9.71 30.98 -6.66
C ASP A 70 9.28 31.06 -5.17
N LEU A 71 8.13 31.70 -4.89
CA LEU A 71 7.58 31.72 -3.54
C LEU A 71 7.20 30.33 -3.04
N ASP A 72 6.59 29.51 -3.90
CA ASP A 72 6.23 28.13 -3.59
C ASP A 72 7.48 27.27 -3.32
N ALA A 73 8.52 27.41 -4.15
CA ALA A 73 9.78 26.70 -3.94
C ALA A 73 10.44 27.06 -2.60
N ARG A 74 10.47 28.36 -2.24
CA ARG A 74 11.00 28.83 -0.95
C ARG A 74 10.13 28.39 0.22
N SER A 75 8.81 28.38 0.06
CA SER A 75 7.87 27.90 1.08
C SER A 75 8.05 26.40 1.36
N LEU A 76 8.25 25.58 0.31
CA LEU A 76 8.56 24.16 0.47
C LEU A 76 9.92 23.93 1.15
N ALA A 77 10.91 24.78 0.89
CA ALA A 77 12.20 24.75 1.61
C ALA A 77 12.03 25.05 3.11
N ALA A 78 11.24 26.09 3.44
CA ALA A 78 10.91 26.43 4.83
C ALA A 78 10.12 25.31 5.54
N CYS A 79 9.22 24.64 4.82
CA CYS A 79 8.52 23.45 5.33
C CYS A 79 9.49 22.33 5.72
N ARG A 80 10.52 22.04 4.90
CA ARG A 80 11.54 21.05 5.23
C ARG A 80 12.37 21.47 6.44
N GLU A 81 12.80 22.74 6.49
CA GLU A 81 13.64 23.28 7.56
C GLU A 81 12.94 23.21 8.93
N ALA A 82 11.62 23.41 8.98
CA ALA A 82 10.85 23.31 10.22
C ALA A 82 10.35 21.90 10.52
N GLY A 83 9.96 21.15 9.47
CA GLY A 83 9.27 19.86 9.62
C GLY A 83 10.19 18.74 10.07
N TRP A 84 11.43 18.64 9.55
CA TRP A 84 12.35 17.58 9.94
C TRP A 84 12.74 17.63 11.42
N PRO A 85 13.16 18.78 11.99
CA PRO A 85 13.43 18.85 13.41
C PRO A 85 12.23 18.53 14.30
N LEU A 86 11.03 18.98 13.93
CA LEU A 86 9.80 18.61 14.63
C LEU A 86 9.60 17.09 14.66
N LEU A 87 9.85 16.41 13.53
CA LEU A 87 9.75 14.97 13.45
C LEU A 87 10.81 14.27 14.31
N ASP A 88 12.06 14.75 14.27
CA ASP A 88 13.16 14.21 15.07
C ASP A 88 12.94 14.40 16.59
N GLU A 89 12.21 15.44 16.99
CA GLU A 89 11.81 15.69 18.38
C GLU A 89 10.53 14.92 18.82
N GLY A 90 9.94 14.13 17.90
CA GLY A 90 8.75 13.34 18.18
C GLY A 90 7.42 14.10 18.05
N HIS A 91 7.44 15.33 17.56
CA HIS A 91 6.22 16.12 17.26
C HIS A 91 5.62 15.72 15.90
N VAL A 92 5.21 14.46 15.77
CA VAL A 92 4.87 13.83 14.49
C VAL A 92 3.73 14.53 13.76
N ALA A 93 2.62 14.82 14.45
CA ALA A 93 1.47 15.49 13.84
C ALA A 93 1.83 16.90 13.34
N ALA A 94 2.59 17.66 14.13
CA ALA A 94 3.05 18.99 13.75
C ALA A 94 4.06 18.94 12.57
N ALA A 95 4.97 17.97 12.58
CA ALA A 95 5.92 17.75 11.49
C ALA A 95 5.20 17.44 10.17
N TRP A 96 4.18 16.59 10.21
CA TRP A 96 3.42 16.20 9.04
C TRP A 96 2.69 17.37 8.37
N MET A 97 2.22 18.36 9.12
CA MET A 97 1.63 19.57 8.56
C MET A 97 2.55 20.26 7.56
N TYR A 98 3.85 20.25 7.80
CA TYR A 98 4.87 20.84 6.92
C TYR A 98 5.36 19.85 5.86
N LEU A 99 5.69 18.63 6.26
CA LEU A 99 6.39 17.68 5.39
C LEU A 99 5.50 17.10 4.28
N ARG A 100 4.19 16.98 4.49
CA ARG A 100 3.26 16.36 3.52
C ARG A 100 3.27 16.98 2.12
N ALA A 101 3.58 18.27 2.01
CA ALA A 101 3.66 18.97 0.74
C ALA A 101 5.11 19.11 0.22
N ALA A 102 6.10 18.93 1.10
CA ALA A 102 7.47 19.30 0.83
C ALA A 102 8.41 18.15 0.53
N VAL A 103 8.01 16.91 0.91
CA VAL A 103 8.85 15.70 0.71
C VAL A 103 8.02 14.49 0.30
N PRO A 104 8.65 13.51 -0.39
CA PRO A 104 8.02 12.23 -0.65
C PRO A 104 7.63 11.50 0.65
N ALA A 105 6.43 10.90 0.69
CA ALA A 105 5.93 10.19 1.86
C ALA A 105 6.88 9.08 2.36
N GLY A 106 7.61 8.41 1.45
CA GLY A 106 8.57 7.36 1.80
C GLY A 106 9.75 7.82 2.67
N GLU A 107 10.16 9.10 2.57
CA GLU A 107 11.20 9.65 3.43
C GLU A 107 10.67 9.80 4.87
N VAL A 108 9.43 10.27 5.02
CA VAL A 108 8.76 10.38 6.31
C VAL A 108 8.49 9.00 6.90
N ALA A 109 8.05 8.03 6.09
CA ALA A 109 7.82 6.65 6.51
C ALA A 109 9.05 6.03 7.20
N THR A 110 10.23 6.23 6.60
CA THR A 110 11.50 5.73 7.17
C THR A 110 11.78 6.30 8.57
N ARG A 111 11.53 7.59 8.77
CA ARG A 111 11.69 8.23 10.08
C ARG A 111 10.64 7.78 11.09
N LEU A 112 9.38 7.67 10.66
CA LEU A 112 8.29 7.14 11.52
C LEU A 112 8.60 5.74 12.01
N ALA A 113 9.11 4.85 11.14
CA ALA A 113 9.51 3.50 11.52
C ALA A 113 10.63 3.51 12.59
N SER A 114 11.61 4.41 12.45
CA SER A 114 12.69 4.57 13.43
C SER A 114 12.16 5.07 14.78
N LEU A 115 11.26 6.04 14.79
CA LEU A 115 10.61 6.55 16.01
C LEU A 115 9.77 5.47 16.68
N ALA A 116 8.98 4.72 15.90
CA ALA A 116 8.15 3.62 16.41
C ALA A 116 8.99 2.48 17.02
N ALA A 117 10.16 2.20 16.45
CA ALA A 117 11.09 1.20 16.98
C ALA A 117 11.78 1.65 18.29
N ALA A 118 12.02 2.96 18.44
CA ALA A 118 12.62 3.53 19.64
C ALA A 118 11.61 3.79 20.78
N ALA A 119 10.31 3.85 20.45
CA ALA A 119 9.27 4.10 21.44
C ALA A 119 9.15 2.92 22.43
N PRO A 120 9.08 3.16 23.76
CA PRO A 120 8.86 2.11 24.73
C PRO A 120 7.53 1.40 24.47
N THR A 121 7.56 0.06 24.50
CA THR A 121 6.36 -0.76 24.25
C THR A 121 5.57 -1.09 25.50
N THR A 122 6.13 -0.81 26.67
CA THR A 122 5.56 -1.15 27.97
C THR A 122 5.86 -0.04 28.97
N GLY A 123 4.84 0.46 29.66
CA GLY A 123 4.95 1.45 30.74
C GLY A 123 3.78 2.44 30.71
N ASP A 124 3.52 3.06 31.87
CA ASP A 124 2.56 4.14 32.05
C ASP A 124 3.08 5.52 31.53
N ASP A 125 3.94 5.50 30.51
CA ASP A 125 4.49 6.72 29.92
C ASP A 125 3.49 7.34 28.94
N GLU A 126 2.75 8.34 29.41
CA GLU A 126 1.76 9.07 28.64
C GLU A 126 2.39 9.72 27.38
N GLN A 127 3.66 10.10 27.44
CA GLN A 127 4.34 10.69 26.30
C GLN A 127 4.62 9.64 25.21
N ALA A 128 5.02 8.43 25.61
CA ALA A 128 5.20 7.32 24.66
C ALA A 128 3.87 6.91 24.02
N ALA A 129 2.78 6.88 24.78
CA ALA A 129 1.46 6.59 24.25
C ALA A 129 1.01 7.66 23.21
N ARG A 130 1.17 8.95 23.52
CA ARG A 130 0.87 10.04 22.58
C ARG A 130 1.72 9.95 21.31
N LEU A 131 3.01 9.65 21.44
CA LEU A 131 3.89 9.46 20.29
C LEU A 131 3.40 8.30 19.39
N CYS A 132 3.01 7.18 19.99
CA CYS A 132 2.44 6.05 19.24
C CYS A 132 1.14 6.43 18.52
N ASP A 133 0.25 7.18 19.16
CA ASP A 133 -1.01 7.65 18.57
C ASP A 133 -0.76 8.61 17.42
N ASP A 134 0.17 9.54 17.56
CA ASP A 134 0.56 10.48 16.50
C ASP A 134 1.20 9.73 15.30
N ILE A 135 2.09 8.75 15.57
CA ILE A 135 2.68 7.91 14.51
C ILE A 135 1.57 7.11 13.82
N LEU A 136 0.66 6.51 14.56
CA LEU A 136 -0.46 5.76 14.02
C LEU A 136 -1.33 6.64 13.12
N SER A 137 -1.64 7.86 13.56
CA SER A 137 -2.43 8.82 12.80
C SER A 137 -1.80 9.12 11.44
N VAL A 138 -0.52 9.44 11.42
CA VAL A 138 0.20 9.80 10.17
C VAL A 138 0.49 8.57 9.31
N ALA A 139 0.91 7.46 9.90
CA ALA A 139 1.24 6.24 9.16
C ALA A 139 0.00 5.63 8.48
N LEU A 140 -1.10 5.46 9.23
CA LEU A 140 -2.29 4.76 8.75
C LEU A 140 -3.32 5.69 8.12
N TRP A 141 -3.78 6.71 8.86
CA TRP A 141 -4.91 7.52 8.44
C TRP A 141 -4.56 8.54 7.36
N GLU A 142 -3.35 9.12 7.42
CA GLU A 142 -2.79 9.92 6.33
C GLU A 142 -2.15 9.04 5.24
N GLY A 143 -2.01 7.75 5.52
CA GLY A 143 -1.55 6.74 4.57
C GLY A 143 -0.07 6.84 4.22
N VAL A 144 0.78 7.37 5.09
CA VAL A 144 2.23 7.48 4.85
C VAL A 144 2.89 6.11 4.81
N ASP A 145 2.57 5.26 5.79
CA ASP A 145 3.00 3.85 5.88
C ASP A 145 1.91 2.99 6.52
N PRO A 146 0.94 2.49 5.75
CA PRO A 146 -0.13 1.67 6.27
C PRO A 146 0.35 0.39 6.98
N ALA A 147 1.48 -0.19 6.55
CA ALA A 147 2.01 -1.40 7.19
C ALA A 147 2.51 -1.13 8.60
N LEU A 148 3.22 -0.02 8.80
CA LEU A 148 3.63 0.44 10.13
C LEU A 148 2.41 0.70 11.01
N GLY A 149 1.38 1.38 10.49
CA GLY A 149 0.16 1.66 11.22
C GLY A 149 -0.57 0.40 11.67
N ILE A 150 -0.74 -0.58 10.79
CA ILE A 150 -1.33 -1.89 11.15
C ILE A 150 -0.46 -2.64 12.18
N SER A 151 0.87 -2.60 12.05
CA SER A 151 1.78 -3.21 13.03
C SER A 151 1.61 -2.60 14.42
N LEU A 152 1.46 -1.28 14.50
CA LEU A 152 1.23 -0.57 15.77
C LEU A 152 -0.12 -0.97 16.38
N LEU A 153 -1.20 -1.01 15.58
CA LEU A 153 -2.52 -1.44 16.06
C LEU A 153 -2.51 -2.87 16.59
N LEU A 154 -1.86 -3.80 15.90
CA LEU A 154 -1.73 -5.18 16.36
C LEU A 154 -1.05 -5.27 17.73
N ARG A 155 -0.04 -4.44 17.96
CA ARG A 155 0.72 -4.41 19.23
C ARG A 155 -0.04 -3.75 20.38
N THR A 156 -0.83 -2.72 20.08
CA THR A 156 -1.45 -1.85 21.12
C THR A 156 -2.93 -2.14 21.33
N GLN A 157 -3.66 -2.57 20.29
CA GLN A 157 -5.12 -2.66 20.31
C GLN A 157 -5.65 -4.03 19.83
N GLY A 158 -4.77 -4.89 19.31
CA GLY A 158 -5.06 -6.26 18.90
C GLY A 158 -5.69 -6.39 17.51
N THR A 159 -5.97 -7.64 17.14
CA THR A 159 -6.33 -8.07 15.79
C THR A 159 -7.64 -7.47 15.29
N CYS A 160 -8.66 -7.37 16.15
CA CYS A 160 -9.98 -6.84 15.79
C CYS A 160 -9.87 -5.39 15.27
N ASN A 161 -9.19 -4.52 16.04
CA ASN A 161 -9.00 -3.13 15.66
C ASN A 161 -8.13 -2.97 14.42
N ALA A 162 -7.10 -3.80 14.26
CA ALA A 162 -6.22 -3.78 13.09
C ALA A 162 -6.96 -4.19 11.81
N VAL A 163 -7.81 -5.23 11.85
CA VAL A 163 -8.66 -5.64 10.72
C VAL A 163 -9.65 -4.53 10.35
N THR A 164 -10.35 -3.98 11.35
CA THR A 164 -11.31 -2.89 11.12
C THR A 164 -10.64 -1.66 10.50
N ALA A 165 -9.48 -1.27 11.01
CA ALA A 165 -8.72 -0.13 10.49
C ALA A 165 -8.19 -0.38 9.07
N TYR A 166 -7.78 -1.62 8.75
CA TYR A 166 -7.43 -1.98 7.38
C TYR A 166 -8.60 -1.76 6.43
N GLU A 167 -9.79 -2.21 6.78
CA GLU A 167 -10.98 -2.05 5.96
C GLU A 167 -11.38 -0.58 5.76
N GLN A 168 -11.19 0.25 6.76
CA GLN A 168 -11.54 1.67 6.71
C GLN A 168 -10.52 2.52 5.97
N ALA A 169 -9.22 2.32 6.22
CA ALA A 169 -8.16 3.19 5.74
C ALA A 169 -7.37 2.61 4.56
N VAL A 170 -7.21 1.28 4.48
CA VAL A 170 -6.26 0.66 3.54
C VAL A 170 -6.96 0.04 2.33
N SER A 171 -8.12 -0.58 2.51
CA SER A 171 -8.80 -1.37 1.47
C SER A 171 -9.12 -0.60 0.17
N ARG A 172 -9.16 0.72 0.22
CA ARG A 172 -9.44 1.60 -0.94
C ARG A 172 -8.19 2.18 -1.58
N LEU A 173 -7.01 1.96 -1.00
CA LEU A 173 -5.74 2.38 -1.59
C LEU A 173 -5.43 1.54 -2.83
N PRO A 174 -4.53 2.00 -3.72
CA PRO A 174 -3.99 1.15 -4.78
C PRO A 174 -3.45 -0.17 -4.23
N ALA A 175 -3.64 -1.28 -4.94
CA ALA A 175 -3.26 -2.62 -4.49
C ALA A 175 -1.80 -2.72 -4.01
N VAL A 176 -0.87 -2.07 -4.73
CA VAL A 176 0.55 -2.00 -4.35
C VAL A 176 0.78 -1.39 -2.97
N ARG A 177 -0.10 -0.51 -2.51
CA ARG A 177 -0.04 0.11 -1.18
C ARG A 177 -0.77 -0.67 -0.11
N GLN A 178 -1.72 -1.53 -0.51
CA GLN A 178 -2.41 -2.43 0.41
C GLN A 178 -1.55 -3.63 0.80
N GLN A 179 -0.77 -4.18 -0.15
CA GLN A 179 -0.02 -5.43 0.02
C GLN A 179 0.86 -5.48 1.27
N PRO A 180 1.69 -4.47 1.60
CA PRO A 180 2.52 -4.53 2.80
C PRO A 180 1.71 -4.62 4.10
N ALA A 181 0.61 -3.88 4.20
CA ALA A 181 -0.27 -3.91 5.37
C ALA A 181 -1.04 -5.25 5.47
N ALA A 182 -1.49 -5.79 4.35
CA ALA A 182 -2.10 -7.11 4.27
C ALA A 182 -1.12 -8.22 4.71
N ALA A 183 0.14 -8.14 4.25
CA ALA A 183 1.19 -9.09 4.64
C ALA A 183 1.45 -9.08 6.16
N VAL A 184 1.38 -7.92 6.80
CA VAL A 184 1.50 -7.80 8.26
C VAL A 184 0.37 -8.54 8.98
N LEU A 185 -0.89 -8.36 8.54
CA LEU A 185 -2.04 -9.06 9.12
C LEU A 185 -1.95 -10.58 8.92
N VAL A 186 -1.58 -11.01 7.71
CA VAL A 186 -1.38 -12.44 7.40
C VAL A 186 -0.30 -13.05 8.27
N ALA A 187 0.86 -12.38 8.39
CA ALA A 187 1.98 -12.88 9.20
C ALA A 187 1.61 -12.96 10.69
N HIS A 188 0.88 -11.96 11.21
CA HIS A 188 0.43 -11.93 12.59
C HIS A 188 -0.51 -13.11 12.90
N LEU A 189 -1.57 -13.29 12.11
CA LEU A 189 -2.53 -14.35 12.34
C LEU A 189 -1.93 -15.74 12.13
N HIS A 190 -1.05 -15.87 11.12
CA HIS A 190 -0.30 -17.11 10.90
C HIS A 190 0.54 -17.48 12.12
N HIS A 191 1.24 -16.50 12.71
CA HIS A 191 2.02 -16.72 13.93
C HIS A 191 1.12 -17.11 15.12
N GLU A 192 -0.03 -16.47 15.27
CA GLU A 192 -1.00 -16.77 16.34
C GLU A 192 -1.48 -18.22 16.24
N VAL A 193 -1.95 -18.65 15.06
CA VAL A 193 -2.40 -20.03 14.80
C VAL A 193 -1.25 -21.04 14.98
N ALA A 194 -0.07 -20.75 14.43
CA ALA A 194 1.08 -21.64 14.55
C ALA A 194 1.51 -21.86 16.00
N ARG A 195 1.46 -20.79 16.83
CA ARG A 195 1.76 -20.85 18.25
C ARG A 195 0.70 -21.63 19.02
N GLY A 196 -0.59 -21.44 18.72
CA GLY A 196 -1.68 -22.18 19.33
C GLY A 196 -1.55 -23.68 19.07
N LEU A 197 -1.32 -24.07 17.82
CA LEU A 197 -1.10 -25.47 17.43
C LEU A 197 0.15 -26.07 18.09
N ALA A 198 1.23 -25.31 18.29
CA ALA A 198 2.42 -25.79 18.98
C ALA A 198 2.17 -26.08 20.46
N GLY A 199 1.30 -25.30 21.10
CA GLY A 199 0.94 -25.50 22.52
C GLY A 199 0.15 -26.77 22.79
N GLU A 200 -0.52 -27.35 21.79
CA GLU A 200 -1.25 -28.62 21.88
C GLU A 200 -0.36 -29.87 21.63
N MET A 201 0.79 -29.67 21.00
CA MET A 201 1.75 -30.75 20.78
C MET A 201 2.57 -31.02 22.04
N ALA A 202 2.93 -32.30 22.29
CA ALA A 202 3.65 -32.74 23.49
C ALA A 202 4.90 -31.89 23.76
N ALA A 203 5.18 -31.64 25.05
CA ALA A 203 6.29 -30.86 25.54
C ALA A 203 7.64 -31.28 24.88
N GLY A 204 8.23 -30.35 24.10
CA GLY A 204 9.49 -30.59 23.38
C GLY A 204 9.47 -30.15 21.90
N CYS A 205 8.31 -29.77 21.36
CA CYS A 205 8.25 -29.19 20.02
C CYS A 205 8.42 -27.66 20.14
N GLU A 206 9.62 -27.17 19.84
CA GLU A 206 9.87 -25.73 19.74
C GLU A 206 8.89 -25.10 18.73
N PRO A 207 8.41 -23.86 18.95
CA PRO A 207 7.52 -23.15 18.01
C PRO A 207 8.21 -22.78 16.69
N GLY A 208 9.42 -23.33 16.43
CA GLY A 208 10.24 -23.02 15.27
C GLY A 208 9.52 -23.29 13.93
N ASP A 209 10.21 -23.08 12.86
CA ASP A 209 9.83 -23.00 11.43
C ASP A 209 8.97 -24.13 10.83
N THR A 210 8.25 -24.94 11.65
CA THR A 210 7.40 -26.00 11.14
C THR A 210 6.10 -25.41 10.56
N PRO A 211 5.82 -25.61 9.26
CA PRO A 211 4.59 -25.14 8.62
C PRO A 211 3.32 -25.62 9.33
N ILE A 212 2.28 -24.78 9.35
CA ILE A 212 0.97 -25.13 9.94
C ILE A 212 0.44 -26.46 9.36
N VAL A 213 0.59 -26.68 8.06
CA VAL A 213 0.12 -27.92 7.39
C VAL A 213 0.76 -29.18 7.95
N ASN A 214 2.03 -29.12 8.33
CA ASN A 214 2.73 -30.26 8.94
C ASN A 214 2.24 -30.51 10.38
N ARG A 215 1.90 -29.47 11.10
CA ARG A 215 1.31 -29.56 12.46
C ARG A 215 -0.10 -30.12 12.40
N LEU A 216 -0.90 -29.70 11.43
CA LEU A 216 -2.24 -30.27 11.18
C LEU A 216 -2.17 -31.77 10.85
N ALA A 217 -1.23 -32.18 9.99
CA ALA A 217 -1.03 -33.59 9.66
C ALA A 217 -0.60 -34.41 10.88
N ALA A 218 0.25 -33.87 11.76
CA ALA A 218 0.65 -34.53 13.01
C ALA A 218 -0.51 -34.64 13.99
N ALA A 219 -1.36 -33.63 14.13
CA ALA A 219 -2.56 -33.65 14.94
C ALA A 219 -3.56 -34.73 14.46
N ASP A 220 -3.77 -34.83 13.14
CA ASP A 220 -4.60 -35.88 12.55
C ASP A 220 -4.08 -37.30 12.88
N ALA A 221 -2.76 -37.50 12.73
CA ALA A 221 -2.14 -38.79 13.03
C ALA A 221 -2.27 -39.15 14.52
N ALA A 222 -2.37 -38.15 15.40
CA ALA A 222 -2.60 -38.33 16.85
C ALA A 222 -4.09 -38.51 17.20
N GLY A 223 -5.03 -38.39 16.23
CA GLY A 223 -6.47 -38.42 16.46
C GLY A 223 -7.00 -37.19 17.22
N ALA A 224 -6.23 -36.12 17.28
CA ALA A 224 -6.63 -34.83 17.86
C ALA A 224 -7.37 -34.02 16.80
N GLY A 225 -8.59 -33.58 17.09
CA GLY A 225 -9.27 -32.57 16.28
C GLY A 225 -8.54 -31.23 16.36
N PRO A 226 -8.65 -30.37 15.35
CA PRO A 226 -8.07 -29.04 15.44
C PRO A 226 -8.80 -28.24 16.52
N GLY A 227 -8.02 -27.77 17.53
CA GLY A 227 -8.49 -26.78 18.48
C GLY A 227 -8.74 -25.42 17.78
N LEU A 228 -9.53 -24.58 18.41
CA LEU A 228 -9.74 -23.21 17.95
C LEU A 228 -8.62 -22.31 18.48
N HIS A 229 -7.73 -21.85 17.60
CA HIS A 229 -6.53 -21.10 17.95
C HIS A 229 -6.56 -19.62 17.57
N CYS A 230 -7.63 -19.18 16.93
CA CYS A 230 -7.89 -17.78 16.60
C CYS A 230 -9.39 -17.54 16.49
N ASP A 231 -9.79 -16.27 16.53
CA ASP A 231 -11.18 -15.89 16.20
C ASP A 231 -11.46 -16.19 14.71
N VAL A 232 -12.57 -16.90 14.46
CA VAL A 232 -12.97 -17.32 13.11
C VAL A 232 -13.28 -16.12 12.22
N SER A 233 -13.85 -15.05 12.79
CA SER A 233 -14.17 -13.82 12.05
C SER A 233 -12.88 -13.10 11.61
N HIS A 234 -11.86 -13.08 12.46
CA HIS A 234 -10.54 -12.57 12.11
C HIS A 234 -9.90 -13.40 11.01
N LEU A 235 -9.97 -14.73 11.11
CA LEU A 235 -9.43 -15.63 10.09
C LEU A 235 -10.07 -15.38 8.72
N GLN A 236 -11.40 -15.29 8.66
CA GLN A 236 -12.12 -15.03 7.43
C GLN A 236 -11.80 -13.66 6.83
N SER A 237 -11.71 -12.62 7.68
CA SER A 237 -11.34 -11.27 7.24
C SER A 237 -9.91 -11.23 6.72
N VAL A 238 -8.95 -11.86 7.40
CA VAL A 238 -7.54 -11.88 6.98
C VAL A 238 -7.37 -12.67 5.68
N LEU A 239 -8.08 -13.80 5.49
CA LEU A 239 -8.08 -14.54 4.21
C LEU A 239 -8.66 -13.69 3.06
N ARG A 240 -9.68 -12.87 3.32
CA ARG A 240 -10.23 -11.92 2.35
C ARG A 240 -9.21 -10.81 2.01
N ILE A 241 -8.58 -10.23 3.01
CA ILE A 241 -7.55 -9.19 2.87
C ILE A 241 -6.34 -9.73 2.11
N ALA A 242 -5.91 -10.97 2.37
CA ALA A 242 -4.76 -11.59 1.74
C ALA A 242 -4.87 -11.70 0.21
N ARG A 243 -6.08 -11.61 -0.36
CA ARG A 243 -6.28 -11.72 -1.82
C ARG A 243 -5.57 -10.63 -2.61
N VAL A 244 -5.24 -9.49 -1.98
CA VAL A 244 -4.47 -8.42 -2.62
C VAL A 244 -3.00 -8.79 -2.80
N CYS A 245 -2.44 -9.69 -1.97
CA CYS A 245 -1.04 -10.09 -1.96
C CYS A 245 -0.70 -10.98 -3.17
N SER A 246 0.54 -10.86 -3.64
CA SER A 246 1.07 -11.63 -4.75
C SER A 246 2.48 -12.17 -4.51
N ASP A 247 3.11 -11.82 -3.41
CA ASP A 247 4.43 -12.33 -3.02
C ASP A 247 4.31 -13.74 -2.43
N GLU A 248 5.24 -14.60 -2.79
CA GLU A 248 5.24 -16.02 -2.40
C GLU A 248 5.22 -16.25 -0.88
N PRO A 249 6.00 -15.51 -0.04
CA PRO A 249 5.97 -15.72 1.40
C PRO A 249 4.60 -15.42 2.03
N THR A 250 3.91 -14.38 1.57
CA THR A 250 2.57 -14.03 2.07
C THR A 250 1.51 -15.00 1.56
N LEU A 251 1.60 -15.40 0.28
CA LEU A 251 0.71 -16.40 -0.31
C LEU A 251 0.83 -17.76 0.41
N SER A 252 2.06 -18.19 0.75
CA SER A 252 2.29 -19.44 1.49
C SER A 252 1.62 -19.41 2.86
N ARG A 253 1.80 -18.34 3.63
CA ARG A 253 1.12 -18.17 4.93
C ARG A 253 -0.40 -18.12 4.80
N ALA A 254 -0.92 -17.42 3.80
CA ALA A 254 -2.36 -17.34 3.55
C ALA A 254 -2.93 -18.72 3.14
N TRP A 255 -2.19 -19.49 2.36
CA TRP A 255 -2.56 -20.87 2.01
C TRP A 255 -2.59 -21.79 3.23
N GLU A 256 -1.58 -21.71 4.10
CA GLU A 256 -1.56 -22.47 5.36
C GLU A 256 -2.73 -22.12 6.29
N LEU A 257 -3.05 -20.81 6.41
CA LEU A 257 -4.25 -20.37 7.13
C LEU A 257 -5.54 -20.89 6.52
N ALA A 258 -5.62 -20.95 5.19
CA ALA A 258 -6.78 -21.54 4.51
C ALA A 258 -6.86 -23.07 4.71
N CYS A 259 -5.73 -23.77 4.76
CA CYS A 259 -5.70 -25.19 5.14
C CYS A 259 -6.18 -25.40 6.58
N TYR A 260 -5.79 -24.53 7.51
CA TYR A 260 -6.31 -24.54 8.87
C TYR A 260 -7.84 -24.28 8.90
N ALA A 261 -8.31 -23.28 8.15
CA ALA A 261 -9.74 -22.96 8.05
C ALA A 261 -10.58 -24.16 7.55
N CYS A 262 -10.05 -24.98 6.64
CA CYS A 262 -10.71 -26.20 6.17
C CYS A 262 -10.93 -27.29 7.25
N ARG A 263 -10.24 -27.17 8.40
CA ARG A 263 -10.36 -28.11 9.52
C ARG A 263 -11.36 -27.67 10.58
N LEU A 264 -11.81 -26.42 10.52
CA LEU A 264 -12.77 -25.89 11.48
C LEU A 264 -14.15 -26.54 11.26
N PRO A 265 -14.90 -26.78 12.34
CA PRO A 265 -16.29 -27.26 12.24
C PRO A 265 -17.15 -26.29 11.44
N ALA A 266 -18.01 -26.82 10.57
CA ALA A 266 -18.85 -26.00 9.70
C ALA A 266 -19.82 -25.08 10.50
N GLU A 267 -20.16 -25.48 11.72
CA GLU A 267 -21.09 -24.78 12.60
C GLU A 267 -20.54 -23.43 13.10
N ILE A 268 -19.22 -23.24 13.11
CA ILE A 268 -18.58 -22.02 13.57
C ILE A 268 -18.05 -21.14 12.43
N VAL A 269 -18.08 -21.62 11.20
CA VAL A 269 -17.62 -20.89 10.03
C VAL A 269 -18.81 -20.18 9.38
N TYR A 270 -18.69 -18.87 9.17
CA TYR A 270 -19.70 -18.10 8.47
C TYR A 270 -19.53 -18.26 6.95
N PRO A 271 -20.62 -18.39 6.17
CA PRO A 271 -20.52 -18.41 4.72
C PRO A 271 -20.00 -17.07 4.20
N GLY A 272 -19.09 -17.12 3.24
CA GLY A 272 -18.61 -15.94 2.53
C GLY A 272 -19.51 -15.58 1.35
N GLU A 273 -19.11 -14.53 0.63
CA GLU A 273 -19.76 -14.13 -0.62
C GLU A 273 -19.16 -14.89 -1.81
N PRO A 274 -19.96 -15.16 -2.89
CA PRO A 274 -19.42 -15.75 -4.10
C PRO A 274 -18.20 -14.98 -4.65
N PRO A 275 -17.16 -15.67 -5.13
CA PRO A 275 -16.98 -17.10 -5.25
C PRO A 275 -16.32 -17.79 -4.03
N PHE A 276 -16.41 -17.19 -2.85
CA PHE A 276 -15.76 -17.63 -1.61
C PHE A 276 -16.76 -18.05 -0.53
N GLU A 277 -17.88 -18.69 -0.91
CA GLU A 277 -18.92 -19.14 0.04
C GLU A 277 -18.34 -20.09 1.11
N ASP A 278 -17.53 -21.05 0.70
CA ASP A 278 -16.69 -21.86 1.57
C ASP A 278 -15.32 -21.19 1.69
N VAL A 279 -15.19 -20.26 2.64
CA VAL A 279 -14.00 -19.40 2.77
C VAL A 279 -12.72 -20.21 2.89
N GLY A 280 -12.71 -21.30 3.67
CA GLY A 280 -11.52 -22.14 3.84
C GLY A 280 -11.11 -22.81 2.53
N ARG A 281 -12.02 -23.60 1.96
CA ARG A 281 -11.74 -24.38 0.75
C ARG A 281 -11.40 -23.49 -0.45
N THR A 282 -12.18 -22.45 -0.67
CA THR A 282 -12.00 -21.60 -1.85
C THR A 282 -10.78 -20.70 -1.74
N SER A 283 -10.44 -20.23 -0.52
CA SER A 283 -9.16 -19.53 -0.28
C SER A 283 -7.97 -20.48 -0.46
N ARG A 284 -8.05 -21.72 0.00
CA ARG A 284 -7.01 -22.74 -0.22
C ARG A 284 -6.77 -22.97 -1.72
N LEU A 285 -7.83 -23.07 -2.51
CA LEU A 285 -7.72 -23.20 -3.98
C LEU A 285 -7.09 -21.94 -4.58
N PHE A 286 -7.55 -20.76 -4.17
CA PHE A 286 -7.08 -19.47 -4.73
C PHE A 286 -5.60 -19.23 -4.46
N PHE A 287 -5.15 -19.37 -3.21
CA PHE A 287 -3.75 -19.17 -2.84
C PHE A 287 -2.87 -20.33 -3.31
N GLY A 288 -3.36 -21.56 -3.15
CA GLY A 288 -2.63 -22.76 -3.55
C GLY A 288 -2.32 -22.79 -5.03
N ALA A 289 -3.25 -22.41 -5.90
CA ALA A 289 -3.01 -22.36 -7.34
C ALA A 289 -1.84 -21.42 -7.71
N GLN A 290 -1.71 -20.29 -7.04
CA GLN A 290 -0.62 -19.35 -7.25
C GLN A 290 0.74 -19.89 -6.77
N LEU A 291 0.73 -20.89 -5.89
CA LEU A 291 1.90 -21.64 -5.41
C LEU A 291 2.12 -22.95 -6.20
N GLY A 292 1.29 -23.22 -7.22
CA GLY A 292 1.38 -24.43 -8.04
C GLY A 292 0.58 -25.62 -7.51
N HIS A 293 -0.22 -25.47 -6.44
CA HIS A 293 -1.08 -26.52 -5.89
C HIS A 293 -2.46 -26.51 -6.55
N ASP A 294 -3.00 -27.67 -6.90
CA ASP A 294 -4.38 -27.85 -7.36
C ASP A 294 -4.85 -26.87 -8.46
N VAL A 295 -3.95 -26.43 -9.36
CA VAL A 295 -4.20 -25.37 -10.35
C VAL A 295 -5.42 -25.64 -11.22
N ALA A 296 -5.57 -26.89 -11.68
CA ALA A 296 -6.69 -27.28 -12.57
C ALA A 296 -8.04 -27.19 -11.84
N ASP A 297 -8.08 -27.64 -10.58
CA ASP A 297 -9.28 -27.61 -9.75
C ASP A 297 -9.67 -26.18 -9.40
N ALA A 298 -8.70 -25.35 -9.06
CA ALA A 298 -8.91 -23.93 -8.79
C ALA A 298 -9.50 -23.20 -10.01
N VAL A 299 -8.89 -23.36 -11.19
CA VAL A 299 -9.39 -22.72 -12.42
C VAL A 299 -10.79 -23.23 -12.76
N THR A 300 -11.06 -24.53 -12.58
CA THR A 300 -12.39 -25.12 -12.82
C THR A 300 -13.43 -24.53 -11.86
N HIS A 301 -13.09 -24.43 -10.57
CA HIS A 301 -13.98 -23.88 -9.55
C HIS A 301 -14.34 -22.41 -9.88
N PHE A 302 -13.35 -21.55 -10.09
CA PHE A 302 -13.60 -20.12 -10.33
C PHE A 302 -14.26 -19.85 -11.68
N ARG A 303 -14.01 -20.66 -12.72
CA ARG A 303 -14.78 -20.60 -13.97
C ARG A 303 -16.24 -20.95 -13.77
N ARG A 304 -16.53 -21.99 -12.98
CA ARG A 304 -17.91 -22.36 -12.68
C ARG A 304 -18.62 -21.24 -11.91
N ALA A 305 -17.96 -20.68 -10.89
CA ALA A 305 -18.51 -19.57 -10.12
C ALA A 305 -18.80 -18.34 -11.00
N ALA A 306 -17.88 -17.98 -11.89
CA ALA A 306 -18.09 -16.87 -12.83
C ALA A 306 -19.24 -17.13 -13.83
N ALA A 307 -19.44 -18.40 -14.24
CA ALA A 307 -20.51 -18.76 -15.20
C ALA A 307 -21.92 -18.75 -14.61
N ILE A 308 -22.07 -18.93 -13.29
CA ILE A 308 -23.36 -18.95 -12.59
C ILE A 308 -23.66 -17.67 -11.82
N ALA A 309 -22.75 -16.68 -11.86
CA ALA A 309 -22.94 -15.41 -11.19
C ALA A 309 -24.12 -14.63 -11.79
N ASP A 310 -24.82 -13.91 -10.94
CA ASP A 310 -25.90 -13.01 -11.37
C ASP A 310 -25.35 -11.87 -12.24
N ALA A 311 -26.18 -11.37 -13.16
CA ALA A 311 -25.78 -10.35 -14.14
C ALA A 311 -25.23 -9.04 -13.53
N GLY A 312 -25.54 -8.76 -12.24
CA GLY A 312 -25.04 -7.58 -11.51
C GLY A 312 -23.83 -7.84 -10.64
N ASP A 313 -23.39 -9.09 -10.47
CA ASP A 313 -22.25 -9.46 -9.62
C ASP A 313 -21.01 -9.76 -10.47
N SER A 314 -20.11 -8.77 -10.54
CA SER A 314 -18.84 -8.91 -11.28
C SER A 314 -17.77 -9.66 -10.49
N LEU A 315 -17.89 -9.80 -9.17
CA LEU A 315 -16.82 -10.29 -8.30
C LEU A 315 -16.33 -11.71 -8.68
N PRO A 316 -17.19 -12.73 -8.97
CA PRO A 316 -16.70 -14.04 -9.37
C PRO A 316 -15.88 -14.02 -10.65
N SER A 317 -16.29 -13.20 -11.61
CA SER A 317 -15.58 -13.04 -12.88
C SER A 317 -14.26 -12.27 -12.71
N ASP A 318 -14.24 -11.23 -11.87
CA ASP A 318 -13.04 -10.46 -11.55
C ASP A 318 -12.01 -11.34 -10.84
N VAL A 319 -12.43 -12.18 -9.91
CA VAL A 319 -11.54 -13.15 -9.23
C VAL A 319 -10.96 -14.17 -10.22
N LEU A 320 -11.76 -14.66 -11.18
CA LEU A 320 -11.26 -15.55 -12.22
C LEU A 320 -10.20 -14.85 -13.09
N VAL A 321 -10.43 -13.62 -13.53
CA VAL A 321 -9.47 -12.83 -14.32
C VAL A 321 -8.17 -12.65 -13.52
N LEU A 322 -8.27 -12.25 -12.24
CA LEU A 322 -7.12 -12.09 -11.37
C LEU A 322 -6.31 -13.37 -11.23
N LEU A 323 -6.99 -14.50 -10.96
CA LEU A 323 -6.34 -15.79 -10.82
C LEU A 323 -5.61 -16.20 -12.11
N LEU A 324 -6.27 -16.11 -13.27
CA LEU A 324 -5.67 -16.44 -14.55
C LEU A 324 -4.48 -15.56 -14.90
N TRP A 325 -4.58 -14.26 -14.60
CA TRP A 325 -3.48 -13.31 -14.76
C TRP A 325 -2.26 -13.72 -13.91
N ARG A 326 -2.47 -14.00 -12.62
CA ARG A 326 -1.40 -14.41 -11.68
C ARG A 326 -0.79 -15.78 -12.01
N LEU A 327 -1.56 -16.65 -12.66
CA LEU A 327 -1.06 -17.92 -13.18
C LEU A 327 -0.27 -17.80 -14.51
N GLY A 328 -0.05 -16.57 -15.03
CA GLY A 328 0.64 -16.38 -16.30
C GLY A 328 -0.17 -16.84 -17.51
N ARG A 329 -1.51 -16.85 -17.44
CA ARG A 329 -2.45 -17.28 -18.49
C ARG A 329 -3.20 -16.07 -19.10
N PRO A 330 -2.49 -15.08 -19.68
CA PRO A 330 -3.09 -13.80 -20.09
C PRO A 330 -4.16 -13.95 -21.18
N ALA A 331 -4.02 -14.92 -22.10
CA ALA A 331 -5.02 -15.14 -23.15
C ALA A 331 -6.37 -15.58 -22.56
N GLU A 332 -6.35 -16.46 -21.55
CA GLU A 332 -7.56 -16.91 -20.87
C GLU A 332 -8.13 -15.81 -19.97
N ALA A 333 -7.27 -15.02 -19.32
CA ALA A 333 -7.69 -13.87 -18.53
C ALA A 333 -8.38 -12.80 -19.41
N LEU A 334 -7.82 -12.52 -20.60
CA LEU A 334 -8.45 -11.62 -21.57
C LEU A 334 -9.81 -12.14 -22.03
N ALA A 335 -9.90 -13.44 -22.39
CA ALA A 335 -11.16 -14.02 -22.82
C ALA A 335 -12.23 -13.96 -21.71
N ALA A 336 -11.86 -14.24 -20.44
CA ALA A 336 -12.75 -14.11 -19.30
C ALA A 336 -13.21 -12.66 -19.08
N ALA A 337 -12.31 -11.69 -19.16
CA ALA A 337 -12.62 -10.27 -19.00
C ALA A 337 -13.51 -9.73 -20.13
N LEU A 338 -13.32 -10.22 -21.37
CA LEU A 338 -14.15 -9.84 -22.50
C LEU A 338 -15.55 -10.49 -22.49
N ALA A 339 -15.72 -11.63 -21.82
CA ALA A 339 -17.02 -12.29 -21.68
C ALA A 339 -17.98 -11.58 -20.71
N GLN A 340 -17.48 -10.69 -19.84
CA GLN A 340 -18.30 -9.97 -18.87
C GLN A 340 -19.18 -8.93 -19.59
N PRO A 341 -20.49 -8.88 -19.32
CA PRO A 341 -21.33 -7.79 -19.76
C PRO A 341 -20.91 -6.52 -19.01
N ARG A 342 -20.45 -5.50 -19.72
CA ARG A 342 -20.22 -4.16 -19.16
C ARG A 342 -21.45 -3.29 -19.46
N GLU A 343 -22.47 -3.42 -18.65
CA GLU A 343 -23.51 -2.42 -18.58
C GLU A 343 -23.05 -1.34 -17.61
N GLY A 344 -22.98 -0.09 -18.04
CA GLY A 344 -22.73 1.20 -17.39
C GLY A 344 -22.65 1.35 -15.86
N GLY A 345 -22.27 0.30 -15.13
CA GLY A 345 -22.11 0.27 -13.69
C GLY A 345 -20.77 0.86 -13.23
N MET A 346 -20.72 1.27 -11.97
CA MET A 346 -19.46 1.70 -11.33
C MET A 346 -18.44 0.54 -11.36
N PRO A 347 -17.17 0.81 -11.71
CA PRO A 347 -16.12 -0.21 -11.64
C PRO A 347 -16.05 -0.81 -10.24
N GLY A 348 -15.98 -2.14 -10.13
CA GLY A 348 -15.81 -2.84 -8.86
C GLY A 348 -14.50 -2.43 -8.15
N ILE A 349 -14.41 -2.71 -6.85
CA ILE A 349 -13.27 -2.32 -6.02
C ILE A 349 -11.94 -2.86 -6.56
N MET A 350 -11.93 -4.04 -7.17
CA MET A 350 -10.73 -4.65 -7.74
C MET A 350 -10.19 -3.86 -8.95
N HIS A 351 -11.06 -3.21 -9.72
CA HIS A 351 -10.69 -2.31 -10.80
C HIS A 351 -10.18 -0.96 -10.27
N THR A 352 -10.92 -0.35 -9.33
CA THR A 352 -10.58 0.98 -8.79
C THR A 352 -9.28 0.98 -8.00
N THR A 353 -8.92 -0.13 -7.37
CA THR A 353 -7.67 -0.29 -6.62
C THR A 353 -6.49 -0.76 -7.49
N GLY A 354 -6.72 -1.04 -8.79
CA GLY A 354 -5.67 -1.57 -9.68
C GLY A 354 -5.21 -2.99 -9.33
N MET A 355 -6.07 -3.78 -8.69
CA MET A 355 -5.80 -5.19 -8.41
C MET A 355 -5.88 -6.02 -9.69
N LEU A 356 -6.80 -5.64 -10.59
CA LEU A 356 -6.95 -6.26 -11.90
C LEU A 356 -6.12 -5.54 -12.96
N PRO A 357 -5.50 -6.29 -13.89
CA PRO A 357 -4.90 -5.70 -15.08
C PRO A 357 -5.98 -5.08 -15.98
N SER A 358 -5.65 -4.01 -16.65
CA SER A 358 -6.50 -3.40 -17.67
C SER A 358 -6.66 -4.34 -18.89
N LEU A 359 -7.74 -4.14 -19.66
CA LEU A 359 -7.91 -4.90 -20.90
C LEU A 359 -6.75 -4.71 -21.89
N VAL A 360 -6.12 -3.54 -21.88
CA VAL A 360 -4.97 -3.21 -22.71
C VAL A 360 -3.74 -4.04 -22.27
N GLU A 361 -3.49 -4.14 -20.95
CA GLU A 361 -2.41 -4.95 -20.40
C GLU A 361 -2.63 -6.45 -20.68
N LEU A 362 -3.86 -6.93 -20.53
CA LEU A 362 -4.22 -8.31 -20.86
C LEU A 362 -4.00 -8.61 -22.35
N ALA A 363 -4.44 -7.72 -23.25
CA ALA A 363 -4.26 -7.90 -24.69
C ALA A 363 -2.79 -7.84 -25.09
N ALA A 364 -2.01 -6.95 -24.49
CA ALA A 364 -0.57 -6.85 -24.72
C ALA A 364 0.16 -8.11 -24.30
N ALA A 365 -0.14 -8.65 -23.12
CA ALA A 365 0.46 -9.86 -22.59
C ALA A 365 0.02 -11.12 -23.35
N ALA A 366 -1.24 -11.16 -23.83
CA ALA A 366 -1.79 -12.24 -24.65
C ALA A 366 -1.32 -12.17 -26.11
N GLY A 367 -0.88 -11.01 -26.59
CA GLY A 367 -0.64 -10.77 -28.02
C GLY A 367 -1.93 -10.74 -28.87
N ASP A 368 -3.10 -10.58 -28.24
CA ASP A 368 -4.40 -10.65 -28.91
C ASP A 368 -5.13 -9.30 -28.90
N TRP A 369 -4.61 -8.38 -29.70
CA TRP A 369 -5.22 -7.08 -29.96
C TRP A 369 -6.54 -7.17 -30.73
N LYS A 370 -6.67 -8.22 -31.60
CA LYS A 370 -7.86 -8.37 -32.46
C LYS A 370 -9.12 -8.60 -31.66
N SER A 371 -9.06 -9.47 -30.64
CA SER A 371 -10.19 -9.72 -29.75
C SER A 371 -10.61 -8.48 -28.97
N LEU A 372 -9.64 -7.72 -28.46
CA LEU A 372 -9.93 -6.45 -27.78
C LEU A 372 -10.54 -5.42 -28.70
N HIS A 373 -9.99 -5.21 -29.91
CA HIS A 373 -10.53 -4.26 -30.88
C HIS A 373 -11.97 -4.61 -31.30
N ARG A 374 -12.28 -5.90 -31.46
CA ARG A 374 -13.65 -6.36 -31.76
C ARG A 374 -14.58 -6.02 -30.61
N ALA A 375 -14.22 -6.42 -29.39
CA ALA A 375 -15.03 -6.18 -28.20
C ALA A 375 -15.30 -4.68 -27.96
N CYS A 376 -14.30 -3.80 -28.20
CA CYS A 376 -14.49 -2.36 -28.10
C CYS A 376 -15.52 -1.85 -29.11
N ARG A 377 -15.45 -2.34 -30.37
CA ARG A 377 -16.44 -1.95 -31.40
C ARG A 377 -17.84 -2.43 -31.05
N ASP A 378 -17.98 -3.69 -30.61
CA ASP A 378 -19.25 -4.28 -30.26
C ASP A 378 -19.93 -3.55 -29.08
N ARG A 379 -19.12 -2.95 -28.19
CA ARG A 379 -19.57 -2.22 -26.99
C ARG A 379 -19.63 -0.70 -27.16
N GLY A 380 -19.13 -0.14 -28.27
CA GLY A 380 -18.99 1.30 -28.45
C GLY A 380 -17.96 1.95 -27.52
N ASP A 381 -16.94 1.20 -27.05
CA ASP A 381 -15.89 1.70 -26.14
C ASP A 381 -14.73 2.31 -26.93
N GLU A 382 -14.91 3.55 -27.32
CA GLU A 382 -13.93 4.30 -28.12
C GLU A 382 -12.65 4.61 -27.34
N ILE A 383 -12.74 4.80 -26.00
CA ILE A 383 -11.61 5.15 -25.15
C ILE A 383 -10.66 3.96 -25.03
N THR A 384 -11.16 2.80 -24.66
CA THR A 384 -10.34 1.57 -24.60
C THR A 384 -9.80 1.20 -25.98
N PHE A 385 -10.57 1.42 -27.05
CA PHE A 385 -10.13 1.18 -28.43
C PHE A 385 -8.93 2.07 -28.81
N ALA A 386 -9.00 3.38 -28.53
CA ALA A 386 -7.90 4.30 -28.78
C ALA A 386 -6.63 3.95 -27.97
N ALA A 387 -6.80 3.61 -26.69
CA ALA A 387 -5.71 3.15 -25.83
C ALA A 387 -5.06 1.85 -26.37
N ALA A 388 -5.87 0.90 -26.85
CA ALA A 388 -5.39 -0.35 -27.44
C ALA A 388 -4.59 -0.12 -28.72
N LEU A 389 -5.05 0.77 -29.61
CA LEU A 389 -4.30 1.14 -30.84
C LEU A 389 -2.93 1.76 -30.50
N ALA A 390 -2.90 2.67 -29.52
CA ALA A 390 -1.67 3.31 -29.10
C ALA A 390 -0.67 2.30 -28.50
N ALA A 391 -1.14 1.41 -27.62
CA ALA A 391 -0.32 0.39 -26.99
C ALA A 391 0.19 -0.65 -27.99
N GLU A 392 -0.63 -1.12 -28.93
CA GLU A 392 -0.23 -2.02 -30.01
C GLU A 392 0.87 -1.41 -30.89
N HIS A 393 0.74 -0.11 -31.21
CA HIS A 393 1.77 0.60 -31.98
C HIS A 393 3.11 0.64 -31.21
N HIS A 394 3.09 1.02 -29.94
CA HIS A 394 4.29 1.04 -29.10
C HIS A 394 4.97 -0.34 -28.98
N GLN A 395 4.18 -1.40 -28.83
CA GLN A 395 4.71 -2.77 -28.76
C GLN A 395 5.39 -3.18 -30.08
N LYS A 396 4.81 -2.84 -31.24
CA LYS A 396 5.41 -3.13 -32.56
C LYS A 396 6.73 -2.38 -32.76
N VAL A 397 6.78 -1.09 -32.43
CA VAL A 397 8.00 -0.28 -32.55
C VAL A 397 9.08 -0.80 -31.60
N GLY A 398 8.74 -1.10 -30.35
CA GLY A 398 9.67 -1.64 -29.36
C GLY A 398 10.26 -3.00 -29.78
N ASN A 399 9.47 -3.86 -30.43
CA ASN A 399 9.93 -5.15 -30.96
C ASN A 399 10.82 -5.00 -32.18
N GLN A 400 10.57 -4.02 -33.05
CA GLN A 400 11.45 -3.74 -34.21
C GLN A 400 12.83 -3.24 -33.78
N CYS A 401 12.91 -2.42 -32.72
CA CYS A 401 14.21 -1.92 -32.21
C CYS A 401 15.03 -3.02 -31.50
N ARG A 402 14.44 -4.15 -31.14
CA ARG A 402 15.13 -5.28 -30.47
C ARG A 402 15.59 -6.37 -31.41
N GLN A 403 15.20 -6.36 -32.69
CA GLN A 403 15.74 -7.28 -33.70
C GLN A 403 17.13 -6.82 -34.12
N PRO A 404 18.19 -7.68 -34.03
CA PRO A 404 19.49 -7.36 -34.59
C PRO A 404 19.35 -7.15 -36.10
N PRO A 405 20.14 -6.22 -36.71
CA PRO A 405 20.08 -6.01 -38.15
C PRO A 405 20.32 -7.34 -38.86
N ALA A 406 19.48 -7.65 -39.83
CA ALA A 406 19.63 -8.82 -40.67
C ALA A 406 21.05 -8.80 -41.26
N GLN A 407 21.86 -9.85 -40.96
CA GLN A 407 23.15 -10.03 -41.63
C GLN A 407 22.86 -10.22 -43.10
N GLU A 408 23.21 -9.23 -43.91
CA GLU A 408 23.31 -9.38 -45.37
C GLU A 408 24.33 -10.49 -45.65
N LEU A 409 23.84 -11.65 -46.01
CA LEU A 409 24.64 -12.73 -46.58
C LEU A 409 25.15 -12.23 -47.94
N HIS A 410 26.37 -11.70 -47.98
CA HIS A 410 27.08 -11.50 -49.22
C HIS A 410 27.33 -12.88 -49.89
N PRO A 411 26.87 -13.08 -51.12
CA PRO A 411 27.27 -14.24 -51.90
C PRO A 411 28.76 -14.11 -52.20
N ARG A 412 29.59 -14.96 -51.59
CA ARG A 412 30.98 -15.15 -52.07
C ARG A 412 30.92 -15.99 -53.31
N ASP A 413 31.42 -15.39 -54.36
CA ASP A 413 31.64 -15.95 -55.68
C ASP A 413 32.38 -17.30 -55.64
N ALA A 414 31.99 -18.13 -56.57
CA ALA A 414 32.61 -19.42 -56.92
C ALA A 414 34.09 -19.35 -57.28
#